data_5af725f63aed6a55b40ce23b48466406
#
_entry.id   5af725f63aed6a55b40ce23b48466406
#
_cell.length_a   1.000
_cell.length_b   1.000
_cell.length_c   1.000
_cell.angle_alpha   90.00
_cell.angle_beta   90.00
_cell.angle_gamma   90.00
#
_symmetry.space_group_name_H-M   'P 1'
#
loop_
_entity.id
_entity.type
_entity.pdbx_description
1 polymer ?
#
loop_
_entity_poly.entity_id
_entity_poly.type
_entity_poly.pdbx_seq_one_letter_code
_entity_poly.pdbx_strand_id
1 'polypeptide(L)'
;VSESFPHLRRGCMRDFLNIMQEHGYFEDSAWSKTDFTYTFPNGSKIEFFSADQPSKVRGPRRDRLFINEANNIPYEAYDQLAVRTKDYIWIDYNPTNEFWFYTEILNVRDDLDFITVTYLDNEGLHANIVTDIESHKSNKTWWNVYGLGQLGEVNSRIYPGWKEIDSVP
;
A
#
# COMPACT_ATOMS: atom_id res chain seq x y z
N VAL A 1 -6.56 -5.24 1.57
CA VAL A 1 -6.89 -4.34 2.71
C VAL A 1 -6.40 -2.94 2.41
N SER A 2 -7.14 -1.91 2.80
CA SER A 2 -6.72 -0.51 2.77
C SER A 2 -7.10 0.17 4.09
N GLU A 3 -6.61 1.39 4.30
CA GLU A 3 -6.88 2.20 5.50
C GLU A 3 -8.38 2.28 5.82
N SER A 4 -9.19 2.70 4.83
CA SER A 4 -10.62 2.90 4.98
C SER A 4 -11.41 2.28 3.84
N PHE A 5 -12.70 2.03 4.06
CA PHE A 5 -13.57 1.47 3.03
C PHE A 5 -13.74 2.36 1.79
N PRO A 6 -13.85 3.69 1.88
CA PRO A 6 -13.85 4.55 0.70
C PRO A 6 -12.59 4.44 -0.16
N HIS A 7 -11.40 4.34 0.45
CA HIS A 7 -10.14 4.12 -0.26
C HIS A 7 -10.13 2.76 -0.95
N LEU A 8 -10.46 1.70 -0.23
CA LEU A 8 -10.56 0.35 -0.76
C LEU A 8 -11.48 0.29 -1.99
N ARG A 9 -12.68 0.88 -1.89
CA ARG A 9 -13.69 0.85 -2.94
C ARG A 9 -13.29 1.63 -4.19
N ARG A 10 -12.61 2.77 -4.04
CA ARG A 10 -12.16 3.63 -5.15
C ARG A 10 -10.85 3.18 -5.77
N GLY A 11 -10.04 2.46 -5.02
CA GLY A 11 -8.75 1.90 -5.42
C GLY A 11 -8.86 0.42 -5.80
N CYS A 12 -8.13 -0.42 -5.09
CA CYS A 12 -7.85 -1.81 -5.45
C CYS A 12 -9.09 -2.70 -5.67
N MET A 13 -10.22 -2.44 -5.00
CA MET A 13 -11.46 -3.19 -5.26
C MET A 13 -12.04 -2.85 -6.63
N ARG A 14 -12.08 -1.56 -7.00
CA ARG A 14 -12.51 -1.13 -8.33
C ARG A 14 -11.62 -1.72 -9.42
N ASP A 15 -10.31 -1.65 -9.22
CA ASP A 15 -9.35 -2.12 -10.21
C ASP A 15 -9.44 -3.64 -10.37
N PHE A 16 -9.60 -4.40 -9.30
CA PHE A 16 -9.91 -5.83 -9.36
C PHE A 16 -11.16 -6.12 -10.20
N LEU A 17 -12.26 -5.43 -9.92
CA LEU A 17 -13.52 -5.65 -10.65
C LEU A 17 -13.37 -5.29 -12.14
N ASN A 18 -12.71 -4.19 -12.47
CA ASN A 18 -12.43 -3.76 -13.83
C ASN A 18 -11.60 -4.81 -14.59
N ILE A 19 -10.50 -5.27 -14.01
CA ILE A 19 -9.63 -6.30 -14.61
C ILE A 19 -10.41 -7.59 -14.85
N MET A 20 -11.19 -8.04 -13.87
CA MET A 20 -12.00 -9.24 -13.98
C MET A 20 -13.05 -9.13 -15.09
N GLN A 21 -13.68 -7.97 -15.24
CA GLN A 21 -14.67 -7.70 -16.29
C GLN A 21 -14.02 -7.59 -17.67
N GLU A 22 -12.93 -6.84 -17.79
CA GLU A 22 -12.21 -6.61 -19.04
C GLU A 22 -11.69 -7.91 -19.65
N HIS A 23 -11.23 -8.84 -18.80
CA HIS A 23 -10.73 -10.15 -19.25
C HIS A 23 -11.80 -11.24 -19.30
N GLY A 24 -13.07 -10.92 -19.03
CA GLY A 24 -14.16 -11.88 -19.08
C GLY A 24 -14.14 -12.94 -17.98
N TYR A 25 -13.46 -12.67 -16.86
CA TYR A 25 -13.40 -13.56 -15.70
C TYR A 25 -14.46 -13.26 -14.64
N PHE A 26 -15.20 -12.15 -14.80
CA PHE A 26 -16.17 -11.73 -13.81
C PHE A 26 -17.51 -12.45 -14.00
N GLU A 27 -17.99 -13.05 -12.91
CA GLU A 27 -19.29 -13.68 -12.81
C GLU A 27 -20.12 -12.97 -11.73
N ASP A 28 -21.27 -12.39 -12.10
CA ASP A 28 -22.12 -11.66 -11.15
C ASP A 28 -22.56 -12.51 -9.95
N SER A 29 -22.83 -13.80 -10.18
CA SER A 29 -23.24 -14.75 -9.14
C SER A 29 -22.13 -15.07 -8.13
N ALA A 30 -20.87 -14.85 -8.50
CA ALA A 30 -19.70 -15.06 -7.66
C ALA A 30 -19.36 -13.86 -6.76
N TRP A 31 -19.95 -12.70 -7.02
CA TRP A 31 -19.68 -11.46 -6.30
C TRP A 31 -20.74 -11.15 -5.24
N SER A 32 -20.36 -11.19 -3.96
CA SER A 32 -21.18 -10.68 -2.86
C SER A 32 -20.97 -9.18 -2.68
N LYS A 33 -22.00 -8.39 -3.02
CA LYS A 33 -22.00 -6.93 -2.83
C LYS A 33 -22.14 -6.52 -1.35
N THR A 34 -22.63 -7.43 -0.51
CA THR A 34 -22.80 -7.19 0.92
C THR A 34 -21.51 -7.45 1.70
N ASP A 35 -20.83 -8.55 1.35
CA ASP A 35 -19.64 -8.98 2.06
C ASP A 35 -18.35 -8.54 1.36
N PHE A 36 -18.48 -7.94 0.16
CA PHE A 36 -17.35 -7.56 -0.69
C PHE A 36 -16.37 -8.71 -0.93
N THR A 37 -16.93 -9.86 -1.27
CA THR A 37 -16.20 -11.11 -1.46
C THR A 37 -16.49 -11.67 -2.84
N TYR A 38 -15.43 -12.02 -3.57
CA TYR A 38 -15.51 -12.78 -4.81
C TYR A 38 -15.14 -14.24 -4.56
N THR A 39 -16.02 -15.15 -4.94
CA THR A 39 -15.79 -16.60 -4.77
C THR A 39 -15.53 -17.25 -6.13
N PHE A 40 -14.35 -17.79 -6.34
CA PHE A 40 -13.97 -18.49 -7.57
C PHE A 40 -14.61 -19.88 -7.65
N PRO A 41 -14.73 -20.49 -8.87
CA PRO A 41 -15.33 -21.81 -9.05
C PRO A 41 -14.65 -22.94 -8.26
N ASN A 42 -13.35 -22.79 -7.95
CA ASN A 42 -12.59 -23.74 -7.14
C ASN A 42 -12.78 -23.57 -5.62
N GLY A 43 -13.65 -22.65 -5.19
CA GLY A 43 -13.91 -22.31 -3.79
C GLY A 43 -12.96 -21.31 -3.16
N SER A 44 -11.90 -20.86 -3.86
CA SER A 44 -11.03 -19.78 -3.38
C SER A 44 -11.81 -18.46 -3.30
N LYS A 45 -11.40 -17.59 -2.37
CA LYS A 45 -12.09 -16.32 -2.14
C LYS A 45 -11.12 -15.16 -2.10
N ILE A 46 -11.54 -14.02 -2.64
CA ILE A 46 -10.92 -12.73 -2.38
C ILE A 46 -11.91 -11.89 -1.59
N GLU A 47 -11.51 -11.43 -0.41
CA GLU A 47 -12.30 -10.60 0.49
C GLU A 47 -11.69 -9.21 0.58
N PHE A 48 -12.54 -8.18 0.44
CA PHE A 48 -12.16 -6.78 0.54
C PHE A 48 -12.66 -6.19 1.84
N PHE A 49 -11.76 -5.69 2.68
CA PHE A 49 -12.11 -5.04 3.94
C PHE A 49 -11.13 -3.93 4.29
N SER A 50 -11.50 -3.06 5.21
CA SER A 50 -10.69 -1.91 5.66
C SER A 50 -10.10 -2.14 7.04
N ALA A 51 -8.94 -1.53 7.27
CA ALA A 51 -8.22 -1.63 8.54
C ALA A 51 -8.84 -0.78 9.68
N ASP A 52 -9.75 0.13 9.36
CA ASP A 52 -10.50 0.95 10.33
C ASP A 52 -11.54 0.16 11.15
N GLN A 53 -11.77 -1.13 10.80
CA GLN A 53 -12.70 -2.00 11.50
C GLN A 53 -11.96 -3.08 12.31
N PRO A 54 -11.74 -2.90 13.62
CA PRO A 54 -10.97 -3.84 14.46
C PRO A 54 -11.50 -5.27 14.44
N SER A 55 -12.83 -5.45 14.29
CA SER A 55 -13.46 -6.77 14.21
C SER A 55 -13.05 -7.53 12.95
N LYS A 56 -12.86 -6.86 11.83
CA LYS A 56 -12.42 -7.46 10.57
C LYS A 56 -10.92 -7.73 10.56
N VAL A 57 -10.14 -6.85 11.19
CA VAL A 57 -8.68 -7.04 11.35
C VAL A 57 -8.38 -8.28 12.20
N ARG A 58 -9.16 -8.50 13.27
CA ARG A 58 -9.07 -9.67 14.16
C ARG A 58 -9.83 -10.91 13.65
N GLY A 59 -10.34 -10.85 12.44
CA GLY A 59 -11.18 -11.85 11.82
C GLY A 59 -10.49 -13.19 11.51
N PRO A 60 -11.02 -13.96 10.54
CA PRO A 60 -10.56 -15.30 10.22
C PRO A 60 -9.12 -15.33 9.71
N ARG A 61 -8.53 -16.55 9.76
CA ARG A 61 -7.25 -16.82 9.11
C ARG A 61 -7.39 -16.75 7.60
N ARG A 62 -6.30 -16.40 6.93
CA ARG A 62 -6.18 -16.33 5.47
C ARG A 62 -4.89 -16.96 4.98
N ASP A 63 -4.87 -17.38 3.75
CA ASP A 63 -3.63 -17.89 3.14
C ASP A 63 -2.72 -16.74 2.71
N ARG A 64 -3.30 -15.68 2.13
CA ARG A 64 -2.57 -14.55 1.56
C ARG A 64 -3.20 -13.24 1.96
N LEU A 65 -2.38 -12.20 2.05
CA LEU A 65 -2.78 -10.85 2.40
C LEU A 65 -2.16 -9.86 1.40
N PHE A 66 -2.95 -8.90 0.95
CA PHE A 66 -2.48 -7.72 0.23
C PHE A 66 -2.89 -6.47 0.99
N ILE A 67 -1.91 -5.64 1.34
CA ILE A 67 -2.11 -4.36 2.03
C ILE A 67 -1.77 -3.24 1.06
N ASN A 68 -2.79 -2.50 0.65
CA ASN A 68 -2.66 -1.37 -0.25
C ASN A 68 -2.48 -0.08 0.55
N GLU A 69 -1.48 0.71 0.19
CA GLU A 69 -1.09 1.97 0.85
C GLU A 69 -0.81 1.77 2.35
N ALA A 70 0.10 0.85 2.67
CA ALA A 70 0.39 0.41 4.03
C ALA A 70 0.91 1.53 4.95
N ASN A 71 1.48 2.59 4.39
CA ASN A 71 1.88 3.78 5.14
C ASN A 71 0.71 4.49 5.84
N ASN A 72 -0.53 4.21 5.43
CA ASN A 72 -1.75 4.77 6.05
C ASN A 72 -2.38 3.82 7.09
N ILE A 73 -1.81 2.64 7.31
CA ILE A 73 -2.34 1.63 8.24
C ILE A 73 -1.48 1.58 9.50
N PRO A 74 -2.06 1.61 10.71
CA PRO A 74 -1.32 1.46 11.95
C PRO A 74 -0.62 0.10 12.05
N TYR A 75 0.56 0.07 12.71
CA TYR A 75 1.32 -1.17 12.91
C TYR A 75 0.50 -2.25 13.64
N GLU A 76 -0.29 -1.87 14.63
CA GLU A 76 -1.12 -2.79 15.39
C GLU A 76 -2.16 -3.52 14.50
N ALA A 77 -2.66 -2.83 13.47
CA ALA A 77 -3.55 -3.46 12.50
C ALA A 77 -2.80 -4.45 11.61
N TYR A 78 -1.62 -4.06 11.13
CA TYR A 78 -0.73 -4.95 10.37
C TYR A 78 -0.38 -6.22 11.19
N ASP A 79 0.07 -6.06 12.42
CA ASP A 79 0.45 -7.17 13.29
C ASP A 79 -0.70 -8.18 13.48
N GLN A 80 -1.90 -7.68 13.75
CA GLN A 80 -3.10 -8.52 13.87
C GLN A 80 -3.45 -9.28 12.58
N LEU A 81 -3.18 -8.68 11.42
CA LEU A 81 -3.38 -9.30 10.11
C LEU A 81 -2.29 -10.33 9.82
N ALA A 82 -1.04 -9.98 10.10
CA ALA A 82 0.13 -10.79 9.81
C ALA A 82 0.11 -12.14 10.55
N VAL A 83 -0.18 -12.14 11.85
CA VAL A 83 -0.26 -13.38 12.67
C VAL A 83 -1.38 -14.33 12.24
N ARG A 84 -2.28 -13.90 11.36
CA ARG A 84 -3.39 -14.70 10.80
C ARG A 84 -3.21 -15.01 9.31
N THR A 85 -2.08 -14.65 8.73
CA THR A 85 -1.74 -14.92 7.33
C THR A 85 -0.72 -16.03 7.25
N LYS A 86 -1.02 -17.05 6.45
CA LYS A 86 -0.25 -18.30 6.44
C LYS A 86 0.93 -18.26 5.46
N ASP A 87 0.71 -17.83 4.23
CA ASP A 87 1.68 -18.02 3.15
C ASP A 87 2.43 -16.74 2.82
N TYR A 88 1.75 -15.70 2.30
CA TYR A 88 2.39 -14.50 1.80
C TYR A 88 1.63 -13.23 2.21
N ILE A 89 2.42 -12.16 2.42
CA ILE A 89 1.92 -10.80 2.63
C ILE A 89 2.58 -9.90 1.58
N TRP A 90 1.76 -9.26 0.75
CA TRP A 90 2.20 -8.18 -0.13
C TRP A 90 1.81 -6.85 0.48
N ILE A 91 2.74 -5.91 0.40
CA ILE A 91 2.59 -4.55 0.92
C ILE A 91 2.99 -3.59 -0.18
N ASP A 92 2.13 -2.66 -0.53
CA ASP A 92 2.50 -1.52 -1.36
C ASP A 92 2.42 -0.21 -0.59
N TYR A 93 3.22 0.76 -0.98
CA TYR A 93 3.18 2.11 -0.45
C TYR A 93 4.00 3.08 -1.30
N ASN A 94 3.67 4.38 -1.22
CA ASN A 94 4.55 5.44 -1.67
C ASN A 94 5.45 5.87 -0.52
N PRO A 95 6.79 5.93 -0.70
CA PRO A 95 7.74 6.17 0.39
C PRO A 95 7.80 7.66 0.78
N THR A 96 6.66 8.25 1.13
CA THR A 96 6.54 9.68 1.49
C THR A 96 7.23 10.02 2.80
N ASN A 97 7.15 9.12 3.77
CA ASN A 97 7.73 9.26 5.10
C ASN A 97 8.14 7.90 5.63
N GLU A 98 9.04 7.88 6.64
CA GLU A 98 9.25 6.68 7.44
C GLU A 98 7.96 6.28 8.17
N PHE A 99 7.70 4.98 8.23
CA PHE A 99 6.62 4.38 9.00
C PHE A 99 7.05 2.99 9.48
N TRP A 100 6.19 2.27 10.20
CA TRP A 100 6.51 0.99 10.85
C TRP A 100 7.19 -0.05 9.95
N PHE A 101 6.98 0.00 8.63
CA PHE A 101 7.64 -0.94 7.73
C PHE A 101 9.16 -0.85 7.80
N TYR A 102 9.71 0.37 7.90
CA TYR A 102 11.15 0.58 7.99
C TYR A 102 11.73 0.13 9.32
N THR A 103 11.00 0.30 10.42
CA THR A 103 11.47 0.00 11.78
C THR A 103 11.19 -1.44 12.21
N GLU A 104 10.04 -1.99 11.81
CA GLU A 104 9.54 -3.27 12.31
C GLU A 104 9.71 -4.42 11.29
N ILE A 105 9.90 -4.11 10.00
CA ILE A 105 9.93 -5.12 8.93
C ILE A 105 11.27 -5.12 8.19
N LEU A 106 11.60 -4.02 7.50
CA LEU A 106 12.70 -3.95 6.53
C LEU A 106 14.07 -4.32 7.15
N ASN A 107 14.32 -3.91 8.39
CA ASN A 107 15.60 -4.15 9.08
C ASN A 107 15.54 -5.29 10.12
N VAL A 108 14.40 -6.00 10.19
CA VAL A 108 14.14 -6.99 11.24
C VAL A 108 13.91 -8.39 10.67
N ARG A 109 13.37 -8.49 9.45
CA ARG A 109 13.00 -9.76 8.82
C ARG A 109 13.97 -10.15 7.72
N ASP A 110 14.37 -11.43 7.72
CA ASP A 110 15.25 -12.02 6.68
C ASP A 110 14.44 -12.65 5.52
N ASP A 111 13.12 -12.82 5.69
CA ASP A 111 12.21 -13.43 4.72
C ASP A 111 11.44 -12.36 3.92
N LEU A 112 12.12 -11.31 3.50
CA LEU A 112 11.56 -10.16 2.81
C LEU A 112 12.18 -9.97 1.43
N ASP A 113 11.33 -9.88 0.42
CA ASP A 113 11.70 -9.37 -0.90
C ASP A 113 11.26 -7.91 -1.02
N PHE A 114 12.20 -6.99 -1.20
CA PHE A 114 11.93 -5.57 -1.37
C PHE A 114 12.13 -5.14 -2.82
N ILE A 115 11.09 -4.62 -3.44
CA ILE A 115 11.09 -4.20 -4.85
C ILE A 115 10.71 -2.73 -4.93
N THR A 116 11.55 -1.93 -5.56
CA THR A 116 11.21 -0.55 -5.93
C THR A 116 10.72 -0.53 -7.37
N VAL A 117 9.51 0.00 -7.57
CA VAL A 117 8.88 0.16 -8.89
C VAL A 117 8.70 1.66 -9.16
N THR A 118 9.07 2.09 -10.36
CA THR A 118 8.95 3.48 -10.80
C THR A 118 8.06 3.57 -12.04
N TYR A 119 7.78 4.79 -12.50
CA TYR A 119 7.05 5.00 -13.74
C TYR A 119 7.75 4.39 -14.98
N LEU A 120 9.07 4.17 -14.92
CA LEU A 120 9.85 3.56 -16.00
C LEU A 120 9.60 2.05 -16.13
N ASP A 121 9.10 1.41 -15.09
CA ASP A 121 8.79 -0.01 -15.07
C ASP A 121 7.37 -0.30 -15.60
N ASN A 122 6.60 0.73 -15.94
CA ASN A 122 5.25 0.60 -16.46
C ASN A 122 5.21 0.88 -17.97
N GLU A 123 5.34 -0.16 -18.78
CA GLU A 123 5.31 -0.09 -20.25
C GLU A 123 3.96 0.42 -20.81
N GLY A 124 2.87 0.28 -20.05
CA GLY A 124 1.54 0.74 -20.44
C GLY A 124 1.23 2.20 -20.10
N LEU A 125 2.20 2.94 -19.54
CA LEU A 125 1.96 4.30 -19.10
C LEU A 125 1.85 5.25 -20.30
N HIS A 126 0.77 6.04 -20.34
CA HIS A 126 0.55 6.99 -21.42
C HIS A 126 1.62 8.10 -21.45
N ALA A 127 2.11 8.48 -22.62
CA ALA A 127 3.21 9.43 -22.79
C ALA A 127 2.98 10.78 -22.09
N ASN A 128 1.73 11.28 -22.06
CA ASN A 128 1.40 12.53 -21.35
C ASN A 128 1.64 12.41 -19.84
N ILE A 129 1.37 11.24 -19.24
CA ILE A 129 1.60 10.98 -17.80
C ILE A 129 3.11 10.95 -17.55
N VAL A 130 3.90 10.33 -18.42
CA VAL A 130 5.37 10.34 -18.33
C VAL A 130 5.89 11.78 -18.38
N THR A 131 5.42 12.58 -19.33
CA THR A 131 5.80 14.00 -19.46
C THR A 131 5.46 14.80 -18.19
N ASP A 132 4.28 14.56 -17.62
CA ASP A 132 3.84 15.22 -16.38
C ASP A 132 4.73 14.84 -15.21
N ILE A 133 4.99 13.55 -15.00
CA ILE A 133 5.92 13.05 -13.98
C ILE A 133 7.30 13.69 -14.13
N GLU A 134 7.84 13.72 -15.34
CA GLU A 134 9.16 14.29 -15.64
C GLU A 134 9.25 15.80 -15.45
N SER A 135 8.14 16.52 -15.60
CA SER A 135 8.07 17.96 -15.33
C SER A 135 8.40 18.30 -13.86
N HIS A 136 8.24 17.34 -12.94
CA HIS A 136 8.52 17.49 -11.51
C HIS A 136 9.98 17.26 -11.11
N LYS A 137 10.90 16.98 -12.05
CA LYS A 137 12.33 16.72 -11.77
C LYS A 137 13.03 17.84 -10.99
N SER A 138 12.57 19.07 -11.12
CA SER A 138 13.10 20.22 -10.35
C SER A 138 12.69 20.25 -8.87
N ASN A 139 11.58 19.59 -8.54
CA ASN A 139 11.12 19.43 -7.16
C ASN A 139 11.76 18.16 -6.57
N LYS A 140 12.92 18.29 -5.93
CA LYS A 140 13.71 17.15 -5.42
C LYS A 140 12.92 16.23 -4.50
N THR A 141 12.13 16.77 -3.57
CA THR A 141 11.35 15.99 -2.61
C THR A 141 10.30 15.17 -3.33
N TRP A 142 9.54 15.77 -4.23
CA TRP A 142 8.55 15.06 -5.03
C TRP A 142 9.20 14.01 -5.93
N TRP A 143 10.31 14.39 -6.59
CA TRP A 143 11.02 13.51 -7.52
C TRP A 143 11.61 12.29 -6.85
N ASN A 144 12.19 12.43 -5.67
CA ASN A 144 12.70 11.29 -4.90
C ASN A 144 11.60 10.26 -4.62
N VAL A 145 10.44 10.70 -4.18
CA VAL A 145 9.33 9.82 -3.82
C VAL A 145 8.67 9.21 -5.07
N TYR A 146 8.15 10.04 -5.94
CA TYR A 146 7.26 9.60 -7.03
C TYR A 146 8.00 9.30 -8.34
N GLY A 147 9.18 9.87 -8.55
CA GLY A 147 10.01 9.61 -9.71
C GLY A 147 10.98 8.45 -9.52
N LEU A 148 11.62 8.38 -8.34
CA LEU A 148 12.68 7.44 -8.05
C LEU A 148 12.29 6.34 -7.04
N GLY A 149 11.13 6.39 -6.41
CA GLY A 149 10.70 5.45 -5.39
C GLY A 149 11.58 5.46 -4.13
N GLN A 150 12.24 6.58 -3.86
CA GLN A 150 13.12 6.75 -2.70
C GLN A 150 12.36 7.36 -1.53
N LEU A 151 12.82 7.09 -0.32
CA LEU A 151 12.24 7.65 0.88
C LEU A 151 12.30 9.18 0.84
N GLY A 152 11.14 9.82 1.04
CA GLY A 152 11.03 11.26 1.12
C GLY A 152 11.78 11.81 2.33
N GLU A 153 12.44 12.95 2.17
CA GLU A 153 13.03 13.65 3.30
C GLU A 153 11.90 14.21 4.18
N VAL A 154 11.97 13.93 5.48
CA VAL A 154 11.07 14.55 6.46
C VAL A 154 11.43 16.03 6.60
N ASN A 155 10.92 16.87 5.71
CA ASN A 155 11.07 18.33 5.82
C ASN A 155 10.13 18.95 6.87
N SER A 156 9.71 18.17 7.86
CA SER A 156 8.85 18.63 8.96
C SER A 156 9.62 19.29 10.13
N ARG A 157 10.82 19.80 9.89
CA ARG A 157 11.48 20.67 10.87
C ARG A 157 10.76 22.02 10.88
N ILE A 158 9.92 22.21 11.91
CA ILE A 158 9.25 23.50 12.18
C ILE A 158 10.28 24.65 12.29
N TYR A 159 11.52 24.30 12.68
CA TYR A 159 12.65 25.21 12.75
C TYR A 159 13.82 24.67 11.93
N PRO A 160 13.90 24.97 10.62
CA PRO A 160 15.07 24.62 9.83
C PRO A 160 16.28 25.42 10.36
N GLY A 161 17.29 24.71 10.85
CA GLY A 161 18.53 25.34 11.33
C GLY A 161 18.69 25.45 12.85
N TRP A 162 17.79 24.85 13.65
CA TRP A 162 18.09 24.71 15.08
C TRP A 162 19.35 23.84 15.27
N LYS A 163 20.16 24.22 16.22
CA LYS A 163 21.36 23.46 16.64
C LYS A 163 21.26 23.23 18.13
N GLU A 164 21.63 22.03 18.54
CA GLU A 164 21.86 21.75 19.95
C GLU A 164 23.10 22.51 20.40
N ILE A 165 23.00 23.23 21.53
CA ILE A 165 24.13 23.93 22.13
C ILE A 165 24.42 23.31 23.50
N ASP A 166 25.70 23.07 23.80
CA ASP A 166 26.15 22.40 25.02
C ASP A 166 25.88 23.21 26.29
N SER A 167 25.67 24.52 26.17
CA SER A 167 25.30 25.41 27.31
C SER A 167 24.57 26.65 26.84
N VAL A 168 23.64 27.12 27.66
CA VAL A 168 23.00 28.41 27.49
C VAL A 168 23.96 29.48 28.04
N PRO A 169 24.21 30.60 27.27
CA PRO A 169 25.07 31.67 27.72
C PRO A 169 24.52 32.42 28.93
#